data_f9e8a04b1a1c5af38753c877f124d054
#
_entry.id   f9e8a04b1a1c5af38753c877f124d054
#
_cell.length_a   1.000
_cell.length_b   1.000
_cell.length_c   1.000
_cell.angle_alpha   90.00
_cell.angle_beta   90.00
_cell.angle_gamma   90.00
#
_symmetry.space_group_name_H-M   'P 1'
#
loop_
_entity.id
_entity.type
_entity.pdbx_description
1 polymer ?
#
loop_
_entity_poly.entity_id
_entity_poly.type
_entity_poly.pdbx_seq_one_letter_code
_entity_poly.pdbx_strand_id
1 'polypeptide(L)'
;NWLYPLTLNPSAKTAFKNNAWNKARIEAVGNSIRTWINGVPCANIWDDMTPVGFIALQVHAIGNAADEGKTVSWKDIRICTTDVERYQTPEAQAAPEVNLIANTISPNEAKEGWTLLWDGKTTDGWRGAKLSTFPAKGWKIEDGILKVMKSGGAESANGGDIVTTRKYKNFILKVDFKITEGANSGIKYFVNPDMNKGAGSAIGCEFQILDDDKHPDAKLGVKGNRKLGSLYDLIPAPKNKPFNKKEFNTATIIVKGNHVEHWLNGVKLIEYDRNNDMWNALVAYSKYKNWPNFGNPEEGNILLQDHGDEVWFKNVKIKELT
;
A
#
# COMPACT_ATOMS: atom_id res chain seq x y z
N ASN A 1 1.95 4.75 -17.52
CA ASN A 1 1.20 3.96 -16.53
C ASN A 1 -0.25 4.42 -16.49
N TRP A 2 -1.18 3.48 -16.26
CA TRP A 2 -2.58 3.80 -16.07
C TRP A 2 -2.77 4.37 -14.66
N LEU A 3 -3.47 5.49 -14.52
CA LEU A 3 -3.75 6.11 -13.22
C LEU A 3 -4.77 5.32 -12.40
N TYR A 4 -5.67 4.59 -13.08
CA TYR A 4 -6.70 3.77 -12.45
C TYR A 4 -6.68 2.35 -13.04
N PRO A 5 -6.30 1.32 -12.28
CA PRO A 5 -6.28 -0.06 -12.76
C PRO A 5 -7.69 -0.67 -12.78
N LEU A 6 -8.10 -1.23 -13.92
CA LEU A 6 -9.42 -1.89 -14.07
C LEU A 6 -9.60 -3.12 -13.16
N THR A 7 -8.54 -3.61 -12.52
CA THR A 7 -8.63 -4.68 -11.51
C THR A 7 -9.40 -4.24 -10.26
N LEU A 8 -9.41 -2.94 -9.96
CA LEU A 8 -10.19 -2.38 -8.84
C LEU A 8 -11.70 -2.32 -9.16
N ASN A 9 -12.07 -2.34 -10.43
CA ASN A 9 -13.45 -2.30 -10.88
C ASN A 9 -13.65 -3.21 -12.09
N PRO A 10 -13.78 -4.54 -11.90
CA PRO A 10 -13.91 -5.49 -12.99
C PRO A 10 -15.11 -5.26 -13.92
N SER A 11 -16.21 -4.69 -13.42
CA SER A 11 -17.40 -4.39 -14.22
C SER A 11 -17.13 -3.37 -15.35
N ALA A 12 -16.13 -2.50 -15.17
CA ALA A 12 -15.74 -1.52 -16.18
C ALA A 12 -15.19 -2.17 -17.47
N LYS A 13 -14.62 -3.38 -17.38
CA LYS A 13 -14.07 -4.10 -18.54
C LYS A 13 -15.12 -4.45 -19.60
N THR A 14 -16.37 -4.62 -19.22
CA THR A 14 -17.48 -5.00 -20.09
C THR A 14 -18.41 -3.83 -20.41
N ALA A 15 -18.13 -2.64 -19.92
CA ALA A 15 -18.96 -1.46 -20.11
C ALA A 15 -18.97 -0.95 -21.54
N PHE A 16 -17.84 -1.05 -22.25
CA PHE A 16 -17.67 -0.60 -23.63
C PHE A 16 -18.22 -1.64 -24.61
N LYS A 17 -18.98 -1.17 -25.60
CA LYS A 17 -19.59 -1.99 -26.66
C LYS A 17 -18.94 -1.65 -28.00
N ASN A 18 -18.27 -2.63 -28.62
CA ASN A 18 -17.70 -2.48 -29.96
C ASN A 18 -18.80 -2.29 -31.01
N ASN A 19 -18.50 -1.51 -32.04
CA ASN A 19 -19.39 -1.24 -33.17
C ASN A 19 -20.77 -0.65 -32.78
N ALA A 20 -20.82 0.07 -31.66
CA ALA A 20 -22.02 0.72 -31.18
C ALA A 20 -21.69 2.10 -30.60
N TRP A 21 -22.68 2.97 -30.51
CA TRP A 21 -22.56 4.21 -29.78
C TRP A 21 -22.45 3.93 -28.27
N ASN A 22 -21.42 4.48 -27.64
CA ASN A 22 -21.22 4.42 -26.20
C ASN A 22 -21.37 5.81 -25.61
N LYS A 23 -22.07 5.91 -24.47
CA LYS A 23 -22.21 7.15 -23.73
C LYS A 23 -21.08 7.24 -22.70
N ALA A 24 -20.18 8.18 -22.89
CA ALA A 24 -19.17 8.53 -21.89
C ALA A 24 -19.67 9.66 -20.99
N ARG A 25 -19.42 9.59 -19.71
CA ARG A 25 -19.60 10.66 -18.74
C ARG A 25 -18.31 10.84 -17.95
N ILE A 26 -17.89 12.09 -17.82
CA ILE A 26 -16.73 12.50 -17.03
C ILE A 26 -17.21 13.60 -16.08
N GLU A 27 -16.89 13.46 -14.81
CA GLU A 27 -17.08 14.48 -13.78
C GLU A 27 -15.71 14.86 -13.23
N ALA A 28 -15.32 16.12 -13.39
CA ALA A 28 -14.09 16.69 -12.86
C ALA A 28 -14.48 17.90 -12.01
N VAL A 29 -14.41 17.76 -10.68
CA VAL A 29 -14.80 18.81 -9.72
C VAL A 29 -13.74 18.87 -8.61
N GLY A 30 -13.02 19.98 -8.55
CA GLY A 30 -11.83 20.06 -7.71
C GLY A 30 -10.83 18.97 -8.08
N ASN A 31 -10.33 18.25 -7.09
CA ASN A 31 -9.39 17.15 -7.27
C ASN A 31 -10.06 15.81 -7.64
N SER A 32 -11.40 15.75 -7.65
CA SER A 32 -12.14 14.51 -7.98
C SER A 32 -12.32 14.39 -9.49
N ILE A 33 -11.88 13.27 -10.07
CA ILE A 33 -12.11 12.91 -11.47
C ILE A 33 -12.75 11.53 -11.50
N ARG A 34 -14.00 11.46 -12.00
CA ARG A 34 -14.80 10.25 -12.07
C ARG A 34 -15.30 10.00 -13.50
N THR A 35 -15.32 8.75 -13.93
CA THR A 35 -15.72 8.39 -15.29
C THR A 35 -16.70 7.23 -15.33
N TRP A 36 -17.61 7.26 -16.30
CA TRP A 36 -18.58 6.19 -16.60
C TRP A 36 -18.63 5.92 -18.10
N ILE A 37 -18.86 4.68 -18.45
CA ILE A 37 -19.22 4.24 -19.80
C ILE A 37 -20.57 3.53 -19.72
N ASN A 38 -21.53 3.99 -20.50
CA ASN A 38 -22.90 3.42 -20.56
C ASN A 38 -23.58 3.31 -19.15
N GLY A 39 -23.28 4.24 -18.28
CA GLY A 39 -23.78 4.25 -16.89
C GLY A 39 -23.00 3.33 -15.92
N VAL A 40 -22.04 2.56 -16.41
CA VAL A 40 -21.17 1.74 -15.56
C VAL A 40 -20.01 2.60 -15.06
N PRO A 41 -19.76 2.70 -13.74
CA PRO A 41 -18.62 3.45 -13.21
C PRO A 41 -17.31 2.79 -13.63
N CYS A 42 -16.35 3.59 -14.13
CA CYS A 42 -15.09 3.07 -14.68
C CYS A 42 -13.89 3.45 -13.85
N ALA A 43 -13.72 4.74 -13.54
CA ALA A 43 -12.62 5.23 -12.73
C ALA A 43 -13.09 6.31 -11.74
N ASN A 44 -12.39 6.41 -10.65
CA ASN A 44 -12.55 7.45 -9.62
C ASN A 44 -11.18 7.74 -9.03
N ILE A 45 -10.63 8.93 -9.27
CA ILE A 45 -9.34 9.36 -8.76
C ILE A 45 -9.45 10.68 -8.02
N TRP A 46 -8.63 10.84 -7.00
CA TRP A 46 -8.36 12.09 -6.31
C TRP A 46 -6.95 12.54 -6.68
N ASP A 47 -6.83 13.63 -7.46
CA ASP A 47 -5.57 14.10 -8.07
C ASP A 47 -5.54 15.62 -8.15
N ASP A 48 -4.38 16.24 -7.89
CA ASP A 48 -4.17 17.68 -7.93
C ASP A 48 -3.16 18.14 -8.99
N MET A 49 -2.70 17.20 -9.84
CA MET A 49 -1.59 17.48 -10.78
C MET A 49 -1.95 18.53 -11.83
N THR A 50 -3.20 18.52 -12.32
CA THR A 50 -3.63 19.41 -13.41
C THR A 50 -5.01 19.98 -13.12
N PRO A 51 -5.10 21.10 -12.36
CA PRO A 51 -6.39 21.64 -11.92
C PRO A 51 -7.19 22.31 -13.05
N VAL A 52 -6.54 22.69 -14.15
CA VAL A 52 -7.17 23.33 -15.32
C VAL A 52 -6.54 22.79 -16.60
N GLY A 53 -7.35 22.46 -17.59
CA GLY A 53 -6.86 21.90 -18.84
C GLY A 53 -7.88 21.99 -19.97
N PHE A 54 -7.47 21.54 -21.16
CA PHE A 54 -8.32 21.44 -22.33
C PHE A 54 -9.08 20.12 -22.34
N ILE A 55 -10.26 20.10 -22.97
CA ILE A 55 -10.95 18.89 -23.37
C ILE A 55 -10.50 18.56 -24.81
N ALA A 56 -10.00 17.36 -25.01
CA ALA A 56 -9.52 16.94 -26.31
C ALA A 56 -10.14 15.58 -26.70
N LEU A 57 -10.37 15.42 -28.00
CA LEU A 57 -10.71 14.13 -28.62
C LEU A 57 -9.43 13.57 -29.23
N GLN A 58 -9.09 12.36 -28.84
CA GLN A 58 -7.82 11.75 -29.24
C GLN A 58 -7.92 11.12 -30.63
N VAL A 59 -6.93 11.39 -31.49
CA VAL A 59 -6.59 10.60 -32.66
C VAL A 59 -5.34 9.80 -32.34
N HIS A 60 -5.46 8.49 -32.33
CA HIS A 60 -4.34 7.61 -32.01
C HIS A 60 -3.51 7.30 -33.26
N ALA A 61 -2.19 7.22 -33.11
CA ALA A 61 -1.31 6.80 -34.19
C ALA A 61 -1.63 5.35 -34.61
N ILE A 62 -1.63 5.09 -35.91
CA ILE A 62 -1.80 3.75 -36.48
C ILE A 62 -0.44 3.05 -36.44
N GLY A 63 -0.30 2.09 -35.51
CA GLY A 63 0.93 1.31 -35.33
C GLY A 63 0.97 -0.01 -36.14
N ASN A 64 -0.15 -0.39 -36.78
CA ASN A 64 -0.28 -1.64 -37.50
C ASN A 64 -1.17 -1.42 -38.76
N ALA A 65 -0.73 -1.88 -39.91
CA ALA A 65 -1.49 -1.78 -41.19
C ALA A 65 -2.91 -2.39 -41.09
N ALA A 66 -3.13 -3.38 -40.22
CA ALA A 66 -4.45 -3.95 -39.96
C ALA A 66 -5.44 -2.97 -39.27
N ASP A 67 -4.95 -1.84 -38.76
CA ASP A 67 -5.76 -0.81 -38.13
C ASP A 67 -6.06 0.37 -39.08
N GLU A 68 -5.52 0.36 -40.31
CA GLU A 68 -5.84 1.35 -41.32
C GLU A 68 -7.33 1.34 -41.68
N GLY A 69 -7.90 2.54 -41.79
CA GLY A 69 -9.32 2.71 -42.10
C GLY A 69 -10.28 2.54 -40.91
N LYS A 70 -9.80 2.15 -39.72
CA LYS A 70 -10.63 2.16 -38.54
C LYS A 70 -10.93 3.60 -38.10
N THR A 71 -12.19 3.86 -37.80
CA THR A 71 -12.65 5.21 -37.40
C THR A 71 -13.26 5.22 -36.00
N VAL A 72 -13.10 6.36 -35.33
CA VAL A 72 -13.85 6.70 -34.13
C VAL A 72 -14.69 7.93 -34.42
N SER A 73 -15.97 7.86 -34.14
CA SER A 73 -16.91 8.96 -34.35
C SER A 73 -17.41 9.53 -33.03
N TRP A 74 -17.59 10.83 -32.97
CA TRP A 74 -18.04 11.56 -31.80
C TRP A 74 -19.33 12.33 -32.11
N LYS A 75 -20.29 12.36 -31.21
CA LYS A 75 -21.50 13.16 -31.31
C LYS A 75 -22.00 13.56 -29.91
N ASP A 76 -22.94 14.52 -29.90
CA ASP A 76 -23.66 14.95 -28.69
C ASP A 76 -22.72 15.38 -27.55
N ILE A 77 -21.63 16.06 -27.89
CA ILE A 77 -20.65 16.55 -26.92
C ILE A 77 -21.27 17.72 -26.16
N ARG A 78 -21.38 17.58 -24.83
CA ARG A 78 -21.96 18.59 -23.92
C ARG A 78 -21.03 18.78 -22.73
N ILE A 79 -20.98 20.02 -22.25
CA ILE A 79 -20.25 20.38 -21.03
C ILE A 79 -21.15 21.20 -20.11
N CYS A 80 -21.02 21.01 -18.82
CA CYS A 80 -21.60 21.85 -17.78
C CYS A 80 -20.44 22.42 -16.93
N THR A 81 -20.39 23.74 -16.77
CA THR A 81 -19.34 24.47 -16.02
C THR A 81 -19.93 25.34 -14.91
N THR A 82 -21.23 25.34 -14.74
CA THR A 82 -21.94 26.11 -13.71
C THR A 82 -22.75 25.18 -12.82
N ASP A 83 -22.78 25.43 -11.53
CA ASP A 83 -23.53 24.63 -10.55
C ASP A 83 -23.27 23.11 -10.69
N VAL A 84 -22.02 22.75 -10.98
CA VAL A 84 -21.63 21.38 -11.32
C VAL A 84 -21.94 20.37 -10.21
N GLU A 85 -21.94 20.82 -8.95
CA GLU A 85 -22.26 20.00 -7.77
C GLU A 85 -23.68 19.43 -7.82
N ARG A 86 -24.63 20.15 -8.44
CA ARG A 86 -26.02 19.70 -8.61
C ARG A 86 -26.17 18.52 -9.56
N TYR A 87 -25.17 18.31 -10.40
CA TYR A 87 -25.17 17.28 -11.45
C TYR A 87 -24.22 16.13 -11.15
N GLN A 88 -23.49 16.20 -10.02
CA GLN A 88 -22.60 15.13 -9.62
C GLN A 88 -23.38 13.84 -9.33
N THR A 89 -22.85 12.74 -9.82
CA THR A 89 -23.35 11.41 -9.47
C THR A 89 -23.06 11.13 -8.00
N PRO A 90 -24.03 10.58 -7.23
CA PRO A 90 -23.78 10.18 -5.85
C PRO A 90 -22.56 9.26 -5.73
N GLU A 91 -21.78 9.40 -4.66
CA GLU A 91 -20.54 8.65 -4.42
C GLU A 91 -20.75 7.14 -4.44
N ALA A 92 -21.86 6.66 -3.88
CA ALA A 92 -22.22 5.24 -3.87
C ALA A 92 -22.39 4.64 -5.28
N GLN A 93 -22.47 5.47 -6.32
CA GLN A 93 -22.57 5.07 -7.72
C GLN A 93 -21.24 5.28 -8.48
N ALA A 94 -20.19 5.68 -7.80
CA ALA A 94 -18.84 5.80 -8.36
C ALA A 94 -18.04 4.48 -8.23
N ALA A 95 -16.96 4.37 -8.98
CA ALA A 95 -15.96 3.32 -8.75
C ALA A 95 -15.21 3.57 -7.42
N PRO A 96 -14.56 2.57 -6.83
CA PRO A 96 -13.70 2.77 -5.67
C PRO A 96 -12.66 3.87 -5.94
N GLU A 97 -12.47 4.79 -4.99
CA GLU A 97 -11.53 5.90 -5.17
C GLU A 97 -10.07 5.45 -5.06
N VAL A 98 -9.21 6.02 -5.90
CA VAL A 98 -7.75 5.96 -5.79
C VAL A 98 -7.23 7.37 -5.52
N ASN A 99 -6.67 7.60 -4.36
CA ASN A 99 -6.01 8.84 -4.01
C ASN A 99 -4.58 8.85 -4.57
N LEU A 100 -4.31 9.71 -5.55
CA LEU A 100 -3.00 9.85 -6.21
C LEU A 100 -2.11 10.90 -5.55
N ILE A 101 -2.66 11.72 -4.64
CA ILE A 101 -1.90 12.76 -3.93
C ILE A 101 -1.15 12.10 -2.77
N ALA A 102 0.16 12.06 -2.89
CA ALA A 102 0.99 11.37 -1.90
C ALA A 102 0.87 11.98 -0.49
N ASN A 103 0.85 11.12 0.51
CA ASN A 103 0.80 11.48 1.94
C ASN A 103 -0.37 12.41 2.29
N THR A 104 -1.52 12.17 1.66
CA THR A 104 -2.77 12.88 1.97
C THR A 104 -3.90 11.91 2.22
N ILE A 105 -4.95 12.40 2.86
CA ILE A 105 -6.24 11.72 3.02
C ILE A 105 -7.26 12.47 2.17
N SER A 106 -7.90 11.79 1.23
CA SER A 106 -8.99 12.39 0.48
C SER A 106 -10.22 12.59 1.37
N PRO A 107 -11.19 13.45 0.97
CA PRO A 107 -12.44 13.59 1.71
C PRO A 107 -13.21 12.27 1.90
N ASN A 108 -13.10 11.35 0.94
CA ASN A 108 -13.73 10.04 1.02
C ASN A 108 -12.99 9.11 1.98
N GLU A 109 -11.68 9.06 1.88
CA GLU A 109 -10.85 8.34 2.85
C GLU A 109 -11.12 8.83 4.28
N ALA A 110 -11.25 10.16 4.49
CA ALA A 110 -11.57 10.72 5.80
C ALA A 110 -12.95 10.27 6.33
N LYS A 111 -13.97 10.28 5.47
CA LYS A 111 -15.33 9.77 5.81
C LYS A 111 -15.31 8.28 6.14
N GLU A 112 -14.45 7.51 5.50
CA GLU A 112 -14.25 6.09 5.78
C GLU A 112 -13.45 5.83 7.06
N GLY A 113 -12.88 6.85 7.69
CA GLY A 113 -12.09 6.75 8.93
C GLY A 113 -10.59 6.49 8.73
N TRP A 114 -10.07 6.75 7.53
CA TRP A 114 -8.62 6.72 7.30
C TRP A 114 -7.93 7.93 7.91
N THR A 115 -6.75 7.71 8.47
CA THR A 115 -5.84 8.75 8.97
C THR A 115 -4.42 8.47 8.49
N LEU A 116 -3.61 9.52 8.37
CA LEU A 116 -2.18 9.36 8.11
C LEU A 116 -1.45 8.93 9.39
N LEU A 117 -0.58 7.93 9.26
CA LEU A 117 0.45 7.64 10.27
C LEU A 117 1.73 8.44 10.02
N TRP A 118 1.91 8.91 8.79
CA TRP A 118 3.04 9.76 8.42
C TRP A 118 2.61 10.79 7.37
N ASP A 119 2.98 12.04 7.60
CA ASP A 119 2.54 13.22 6.82
C ASP A 119 3.42 13.55 5.62
N GLY A 120 4.49 12.79 5.39
CA GLY A 120 5.45 13.06 4.31
C GLY A 120 6.48 14.14 4.60
N LYS A 121 6.50 14.75 5.78
CA LYS A 121 7.29 15.95 6.09
C LYS A 121 7.99 15.88 7.45
N THR A 122 7.29 15.44 8.48
CA THR A 122 7.77 15.48 9.87
C THR A 122 8.04 14.07 10.40
N THR A 123 8.57 13.98 11.61
CA THR A 123 8.75 12.71 12.34
C THR A 123 7.70 12.51 13.42
N ASP A 124 6.66 13.36 13.42
CA ASP A 124 5.61 13.33 14.44
C ASP A 124 4.88 11.99 14.43
N GLY A 125 4.59 11.48 15.61
CA GLY A 125 3.97 10.17 15.78
C GLY A 125 4.94 8.99 15.69
N TRP A 126 6.24 9.22 15.42
CA TRP A 126 7.26 8.19 15.30
C TRP A 126 8.46 8.43 16.21
N ARG A 127 9.08 7.35 16.68
CA ARG A 127 10.34 7.35 17.43
C ARG A 127 11.16 6.12 17.07
N GLY A 128 12.44 6.12 17.41
CA GLY A 128 13.22 4.89 17.32
C GLY A 128 12.64 3.79 18.24
N ALA A 129 12.67 2.55 17.79
CA ALA A 129 12.11 1.44 18.58
C ALA A 129 12.76 1.32 19.96
N LYS A 130 14.04 1.68 20.06
CA LYS A 130 14.86 1.65 21.28
C LYS A 130 15.25 3.03 21.78
N LEU A 131 14.61 4.09 21.26
CA LEU A 131 14.89 5.49 21.60
C LEU A 131 13.59 6.16 22.04
N SER A 132 13.72 7.28 22.76
CA SER A 132 12.60 8.15 23.13
C SER A 132 12.21 9.13 22.01
N THR A 133 13.14 9.39 21.07
CA THR A 133 12.97 10.33 19.96
C THR A 133 13.19 9.61 18.62
N PHE A 134 12.89 10.29 17.51
CA PHE A 134 13.23 9.79 16.18
C PHE A 134 14.76 9.66 16.03
N PRO A 135 15.29 8.64 15.29
CA PRO A 135 16.73 8.48 15.09
C PRO A 135 17.36 9.68 14.40
N ALA A 136 18.50 10.15 14.89
CA ALA A 136 19.25 11.27 14.31
C ALA A 136 19.96 10.92 12.99
N LYS A 137 20.06 9.63 12.66
CA LYS A 137 20.70 9.10 11.44
C LYS A 137 19.98 7.84 10.96
N GLY A 138 20.35 7.34 9.77
CA GLY A 138 19.81 6.09 9.21
C GLY A 138 18.47 6.25 8.51
N TRP A 139 17.77 7.34 8.75
CA TRP A 139 16.51 7.71 8.11
C TRP A 139 16.61 9.09 7.49
N LYS A 140 16.02 9.29 6.32
CA LYS A 140 15.95 10.57 5.62
C LYS A 140 14.53 10.82 5.10
N ILE A 141 14.04 12.03 5.29
CA ILE A 141 12.81 12.51 4.65
C ILE A 141 13.22 13.40 3.48
N GLU A 142 12.79 13.06 2.28
CA GLU A 142 13.12 13.78 1.05
C GLU A 142 11.98 13.62 0.03
N ASP A 143 11.46 14.71 -0.50
CA ASP A 143 10.39 14.76 -1.52
C ASP A 143 9.15 13.94 -1.14
N GLY A 144 8.73 14.00 0.12
CA GLY A 144 7.58 13.22 0.63
C GLY A 144 7.85 11.71 0.71
N ILE A 145 9.10 11.30 0.73
CA ILE A 145 9.52 9.90 0.85
C ILE A 145 10.34 9.74 2.14
N LEU A 146 9.99 8.75 2.95
CA LEU A 146 10.74 8.32 4.10
C LEU A 146 11.68 7.20 3.68
N LYS A 147 12.99 7.43 3.74
CA LYS A 147 14.03 6.53 3.22
C LYS A 147 14.82 5.91 4.37
N VAL A 148 14.99 4.60 4.35
CA VAL A 148 16.07 3.92 5.08
C VAL A 148 17.36 4.17 4.31
N MET A 149 18.40 4.63 4.97
CA MET A 149 19.69 4.92 4.35
C MET A 149 20.57 3.68 4.36
N LYS A 150 21.17 3.38 3.20
CA LYS A 150 22.08 2.23 3.06
C LYS A 150 23.25 2.31 4.04
N SER A 151 23.50 1.21 4.75
CA SER A 151 24.58 1.13 5.76
C SER A 151 25.35 -0.18 5.79
N GLY A 152 25.18 -1.03 4.78
CA GLY A 152 25.91 -2.30 4.63
C GLY A 152 25.15 -3.55 5.12
N GLY A 153 23.82 -3.49 5.28
CA GLY A 153 22.95 -4.65 5.50
C GLY A 153 22.95 -5.22 6.93
N ALA A 154 23.42 -4.44 7.91
CA ALA A 154 23.35 -4.87 9.31
C ALA A 154 22.01 -4.42 9.93
N GLU A 155 21.20 -5.37 10.38
CA GLU A 155 19.86 -5.14 10.96
C GLU A 155 19.91 -4.14 12.11
N SER A 156 19.14 -3.08 12.02
CA SER A 156 18.97 -2.02 13.03
C SER A 156 20.27 -1.36 13.52
N ALA A 157 21.32 -1.33 12.70
CA ALA A 157 22.66 -0.91 13.14
C ALA A 157 22.96 0.57 12.86
N ASN A 158 22.28 1.19 11.90
CA ASN A 158 22.59 2.58 11.50
C ASN A 158 21.69 3.61 12.21
N GLY A 159 20.41 3.50 12.13
CA GLY A 159 19.45 4.37 12.84
C GLY A 159 18.55 3.54 13.74
N GLY A 160 18.45 2.28 13.42
CA GLY A 160 17.51 1.37 14.02
C GLY A 160 16.08 1.54 13.47
N ASP A 161 15.24 0.61 13.86
CA ASP A 161 13.82 0.63 13.49
C ASP A 161 13.11 1.84 14.07
N ILE A 162 12.09 2.30 13.38
CA ILE A 162 11.16 3.30 13.90
C ILE A 162 9.81 2.66 14.22
N VAL A 163 9.19 3.12 15.30
CA VAL A 163 7.87 2.68 15.75
C VAL A 163 6.94 3.85 15.94
N THR A 164 5.64 3.61 15.77
CA THR A 164 4.61 4.58 16.14
C THR A 164 4.66 4.84 17.66
N THR A 165 4.33 6.05 18.07
CA THR A 165 4.21 6.40 19.51
C THR A 165 2.95 5.81 20.15
N ARG A 166 1.91 5.58 19.34
CA ARG A 166 0.66 4.89 19.72
C ARG A 166 0.71 3.41 19.39
N LYS A 167 -0.12 2.64 20.09
CA LYS A 167 -0.40 1.24 19.81
C LYS A 167 -1.74 1.11 19.08
N TYR A 168 -1.91 0.01 18.33
CA TYR A 168 -3.09 -0.28 17.54
C TYR A 168 -3.54 -1.73 17.79
N LYS A 169 -4.87 -1.95 17.83
CA LYS A 169 -5.50 -3.25 18.09
C LYS A 169 -6.14 -3.84 16.84
N ASN A 170 -7.19 -3.21 16.33
CA ASN A 170 -7.91 -3.61 15.12
C ASN A 170 -7.74 -2.52 14.08
N PHE A 171 -7.25 -2.86 12.90
CA PHE A 171 -6.95 -1.83 11.89
C PHE A 171 -6.82 -2.40 10.49
N ILE A 172 -6.89 -1.51 9.51
CA ILE A 172 -6.36 -1.70 8.17
C ILE A 172 -5.18 -0.73 8.03
N LEU A 173 -4.00 -1.24 7.80
CA LEU A 173 -2.78 -0.46 7.55
C LEU A 173 -2.44 -0.55 6.06
N LYS A 174 -2.18 0.59 5.42
CA LYS A 174 -1.61 0.67 4.08
C LYS A 174 -0.27 1.38 4.12
N VAL A 175 0.71 0.83 3.44
CA VAL A 175 2.06 1.41 3.31
C VAL A 175 2.54 1.21 1.89
N ASP A 176 2.85 2.28 1.21
CA ASP A 176 3.54 2.20 -0.07
C ASP A 176 5.04 2.09 0.16
N PHE A 177 5.66 1.08 -0.44
CA PHE A 177 7.09 0.83 -0.33
C PHE A 177 7.73 0.59 -1.70
N LYS A 178 9.00 0.96 -1.82
CA LYS A 178 9.86 0.64 -2.96
C LYS A 178 11.22 0.18 -2.45
N ILE A 179 11.78 -0.84 -3.08
CA ILE A 179 13.06 -1.42 -2.70
C ILE A 179 14.13 -1.16 -3.75
N THR A 180 15.39 -1.10 -3.33
CA THR A 180 16.55 -1.21 -4.21
C THR A 180 16.93 -2.68 -4.42
N GLU A 181 17.84 -2.94 -5.36
CA GLU A 181 18.29 -4.30 -5.63
C GLU A 181 18.95 -4.94 -4.41
N GLY A 182 18.53 -6.15 -4.08
CA GLY A 182 19.02 -6.90 -2.93
C GLY A 182 18.56 -6.40 -1.57
N ALA A 183 17.58 -5.48 -1.51
CA ALA A 183 17.18 -4.88 -0.24
C ALA A 183 16.32 -5.81 0.62
N ASN A 184 16.43 -5.58 1.94
CA ASN A 184 15.63 -6.18 3.01
C ASN A 184 15.08 -5.09 3.92
N SER A 185 13.83 -5.22 4.30
CA SER A 185 13.11 -4.41 5.29
C SER A 185 11.86 -5.17 5.74
N GLY A 186 11.02 -4.53 6.56
CA GLY A 186 9.76 -5.11 7.02
C GLY A 186 8.80 -4.08 7.57
N ILE A 187 7.51 -4.40 7.51
CA ILE A 187 6.46 -3.67 8.22
C ILE A 187 6.00 -4.59 9.35
N LYS A 188 6.30 -4.19 10.59
CA LYS A 188 5.91 -5.00 11.75
C LYS A 188 4.71 -4.39 12.46
N TYR A 189 3.94 -5.25 13.09
CA TYR A 189 2.76 -4.90 13.87
C TYR A 189 2.69 -5.78 15.12
N PHE A 190 1.88 -5.39 16.09
CA PHE A 190 1.92 -5.94 17.46
C PHE A 190 3.33 -5.88 18.07
N VAL A 191 4.09 -4.84 17.68
CA VAL A 191 5.45 -4.67 18.19
C VAL A 191 5.40 -4.28 19.67
N ASN A 192 6.20 -4.98 20.46
CA ASN A 192 6.55 -4.59 21.82
C ASN A 192 8.05 -4.21 21.87
N PRO A 193 8.39 -2.92 21.89
CA PRO A 193 9.79 -2.48 21.90
C PRO A 193 10.59 -2.97 23.12
N ASP A 194 9.90 -3.28 24.22
CA ASP A 194 10.55 -3.77 25.45
C ASP A 194 10.93 -5.25 25.39
N MET A 195 10.41 -6.00 24.42
CA MET A 195 10.68 -7.43 24.30
C MET A 195 12.13 -7.72 23.89
N ASN A 196 12.74 -6.87 23.04
CA ASN A 196 14.15 -6.95 22.66
C ASN A 196 14.85 -5.61 22.87
N LYS A 197 15.59 -5.49 23.97
CA LYS A 197 16.45 -4.31 24.28
C LYS A 197 17.88 -4.46 23.80
N GLY A 198 18.27 -5.65 23.34
CA GLY A 198 19.59 -5.97 22.80
C GLY A 198 19.77 -5.54 21.33
N ALA A 199 20.77 -6.10 20.66
CA ALA A 199 21.00 -5.88 19.23
C ALA A 199 19.85 -6.43 18.37
N GLY A 200 19.77 -5.96 17.12
CA GLY A 200 18.77 -6.37 16.15
C GLY A 200 17.43 -5.63 16.29
N SER A 201 16.45 -6.04 15.50
CA SER A 201 15.15 -5.41 15.38
C SER A 201 14.25 -5.65 16.59
N ALA A 202 13.31 -4.74 16.84
CA ALA A 202 12.24 -4.95 17.81
C ALA A 202 11.28 -6.07 17.35
N ILE A 203 10.69 -6.78 18.32
CA ILE A 203 9.91 -8.00 18.06
C ILE A 203 8.44 -7.70 17.82
N GLY A 204 7.90 -8.28 16.75
CA GLY A 204 6.49 -8.22 16.33
C GLY A 204 6.24 -9.11 15.14
N CYS A 205 4.96 -9.31 14.78
CA CYS A 205 4.59 -9.93 13.51
C CYS A 205 5.04 -9.07 12.34
N GLU A 206 5.46 -9.66 11.23
CA GLU A 206 6.13 -8.92 10.16
C GLU A 206 5.59 -9.29 8.78
N PHE A 207 5.12 -8.27 8.05
CA PHE A 207 4.98 -8.32 6.60
C PHE A 207 6.38 -8.12 6.01
N GLN A 208 6.97 -9.19 5.45
CA GLN A 208 8.32 -9.14 4.91
C GLN A 208 8.41 -8.28 3.66
N ILE A 209 9.43 -7.42 3.59
CA ILE A 209 9.82 -6.67 2.39
C ILE A 209 11.21 -7.15 1.98
N LEU A 210 11.30 -7.82 0.81
CA LEU A 210 12.55 -8.45 0.39
C LEU A 210 12.69 -8.47 -1.14
N ASP A 211 13.91 -8.31 -1.64
CA ASP A 211 14.23 -8.74 -3.00
C ASP A 211 14.42 -10.27 -3.02
N ASP A 212 13.37 -10.99 -3.36
CA ASP A 212 13.32 -12.46 -3.36
C ASP A 212 14.40 -13.13 -4.24
N ASP A 213 14.92 -12.42 -5.24
CA ASP A 213 15.90 -12.96 -6.19
C ASP A 213 17.32 -12.72 -5.75
N LYS A 214 17.60 -11.61 -5.07
CA LYS A 214 18.96 -11.14 -4.78
C LYS A 214 19.36 -11.24 -3.30
N HIS A 215 18.43 -11.02 -2.37
CA HIS A 215 18.78 -11.04 -0.96
C HIS A 215 18.98 -12.48 -0.44
N PRO A 216 20.06 -12.76 0.32
CA PRO A 216 20.38 -14.12 0.78
C PRO A 216 19.32 -14.74 1.69
N ASP A 217 18.59 -13.93 2.48
CA ASP A 217 17.54 -14.41 3.40
C ASP A 217 16.37 -15.09 2.65
N ALA A 218 16.14 -14.78 1.37
CA ALA A 218 15.15 -15.45 0.54
C ALA A 218 15.37 -16.97 0.39
N LYS A 219 16.60 -17.44 0.63
CA LYS A 219 17.00 -18.87 0.58
C LYS A 219 16.92 -19.55 1.94
N LEU A 220 16.72 -18.78 3.00
CA LEU A 220 16.63 -19.27 4.37
C LEU A 220 15.17 -19.55 4.76
N GLY A 221 14.99 -20.04 6.00
CA GLY A 221 13.67 -20.41 6.51
C GLY A 221 13.11 -21.69 5.90
N VAL A 222 11.78 -21.84 5.93
CA VAL A 222 11.07 -23.05 5.50
C VAL A 222 10.09 -22.72 4.38
N LYS A 223 10.17 -23.41 3.25
CA LYS A 223 9.24 -23.27 2.10
C LYS A 223 9.09 -21.82 1.60
N GLY A 224 10.10 -20.94 1.81
CA GLY A 224 10.07 -19.55 1.36
C GLY A 224 9.32 -18.59 2.30
N ASN A 225 9.14 -18.94 3.57
CA ASN A 225 8.47 -18.12 4.57
C ASN A 225 9.25 -16.86 4.99
N ARG A 226 10.39 -16.56 4.34
CA ARG A 226 11.14 -15.31 4.50
C ARG A 226 11.11 -14.42 3.27
N LYS A 227 10.28 -14.76 2.27
CA LYS A 227 10.11 -13.98 1.04
C LYS A 227 9.12 -12.84 1.21
N LEU A 228 9.16 -11.89 0.27
CA LEU A 228 8.26 -10.74 0.22
C LEU A 228 6.80 -11.13 0.48
N GLY A 229 6.13 -10.39 1.37
CA GLY A 229 4.71 -10.54 1.71
C GLY A 229 4.39 -11.70 2.67
N SER A 230 5.36 -12.56 3.00
CA SER A 230 5.21 -13.60 4.00
C SER A 230 4.95 -13.00 5.39
N LEU A 231 4.29 -13.76 6.27
CA LEU A 231 4.48 -13.58 7.69
C LEU A 231 5.87 -14.15 8.02
N TYR A 232 6.83 -13.27 8.20
CA TYR A 232 8.25 -13.61 8.24
C TYR A 232 8.56 -14.76 9.19
N ASP A 233 9.27 -15.76 8.67
CA ASP A 233 9.71 -16.98 9.34
C ASP A 233 8.57 -17.92 9.84
N LEU A 234 7.29 -17.59 9.53
CA LEU A 234 6.14 -18.41 9.92
C LEU A 234 5.35 -18.92 8.70
N ILE A 235 4.72 -18.02 7.92
CA ILE A 235 3.80 -18.39 6.83
C ILE A 235 4.29 -17.85 5.51
N PRO A 236 4.57 -18.70 4.50
CA PRO A 236 5.06 -18.25 3.20
C PRO A 236 3.96 -17.58 2.37
N ALA A 237 4.30 -16.47 1.71
CA ALA A 237 3.48 -15.90 0.65
C ALA A 237 3.55 -16.75 -0.64
N PRO A 238 2.54 -16.66 -1.54
CA PRO A 238 2.58 -17.32 -2.84
C PRO A 238 3.80 -16.90 -3.67
N LYS A 239 4.30 -17.82 -4.53
CA LYS A 239 5.42 -17.50 -5.45
C LYS A 239 5.03 -16.41 -6.44
N ASN A 240 3.85 -16.55 -7.06
CA ASN A 240 3.31 -15.57 -8.00
C ASN A 240 2.55 -14.50 -7.23
N LYS A 241 3.12 -13.31 -7.15
CA LYS A 241 2.54 -12.16 -6.46
C LYS A 241 2.71 -10.89 -7.30
N PRO A 242 1.78 -9.93 -7.21
CA PRO A 242 1.80 -8.74 -8.04
C PRO A 242 2.85 -7.73 -7.51
N PHE A 243 4.13 -8.00 -7.73
CA PHE A 243 5.22 -7.14 -7.29
C PHE A 243 5.92 -6.47 -8.47
N ASN A 244 6.05 -5.15 -8.43
CA ASN A 244 6.80 -4.36 -9.40
C ASN A 244 8.08 -3.80 -8.74
N LYS A 245 9.24 -4.34 -9.11
CA LYS A 245 10.54 -3.92 -8.55
C LYS A 245 10.90 -2.45 -8.84
N LYS A 246 10.36 -1.87 -9.92
CA LYS A 246 10.73 -0.52 -10.39
C LYS A 246 9.86 0.58 -9.79
N GLU A 247 8.70 0.23 -9.22
CA GLU A 247 7.68 1.16 -8.77
C GLU A 247 7.39 0.99 -7.27
N PHE A 248 6.64 1.93 -6.71
CA PHE A 248 6.05 1.73 -5.40
C PHE A 248 5.00 0.62 -5.44
N ASN A 249 4.97 -0.18 -4.41
CA ASN A 249 4.01 -1.24 -4.19
C ASN A 249 3.26 -0.98 -2.88
N THR A 250 1.98 -1.29 -2.83
CA THR A 250 1.16 -1.11 -1.64
C THR A 250 1.06 -2.41 -0.85
N ALA A 251 1.65 -2.46 0.34
CA ALA A 251 1.35 -3.46 1.35
C ALA A 251 0.07 -3.05 2.10
N THR A 252 -0.86 -4.00 2.27
CA THR A 252 -2.01 -3.80 3.15
C THR A 252 -2.05 -4.92 4.18
N ILE A 253 -2.16 -4.53 5.45
CA ILE A 253 -2.28 -5.44 6.58
C ILE A 253 -3.64 -5.18 7.23
N ILE A 254 -4.49 -6.22 7.31
CA ILE A 254 -5.80 -6.15 7.95
C ILE A 254 -5.74 -6.95 9.24
N VAL A 255 -6.12 -6.33 10.34
CA VAL A 255 -6.20 -6.97 11.65
C VAL A 255 -7.59 -6.78 12.22
N LYS A 256 -8.27 -7.89 12.53
CA LYS A 256 -9.58 -7.90 13.18
C LYS A 256 -9.59 -8.99 14.27
N GLY A 257 -9.42 -8.57 15.52
CA GLY A 257 -9.21 -9.51 16.62
C GLY A 257 -7.97 -10.36 16.42
N ASN A 258 -8.13 -11.67 16.38
CA ASN A 258 -7.04 -12.60 16.11
C ASN A 258 -6.78 -12.84 14.61
N HIS A 259 -7.73 -12.47 13.75
CA HIS A 259 -7.61 -12.65 12.30
C HIS A 259 -6.73 -11.59 11.68
N VAL A 260 -5.79 -12.02 10.83
CA VAL A 260 -4.83 -11.16 10.13
C VAL A 260 -4.73 -11.55 8.67
N GLU A 261 -4.66 -10.56 7.79
CA GLU A 261 -4.43 -10.75 6.36
C GLU A 261 -3.26 -9.90 5.88
N HIS A 262 -2.44 -10.43 4.96
CA HIS A 262 -1.46 -9.68 4.19
C HIS A 262 -1.91 -9.56 2.73
N TRP A 263 -1.84 -8.37 2.18
CA TRP A 263 -2.18 -8.06 0.80
C TRP A 263 -1.04 -7.27 0.13
N LEU A 264 -0.81 -7.52 -1.15
CA LEU A 264 0.13 -6.77 -1.98
C LEU A 264 -0.58 -6.29 -3.24
N ASN A 265 -0.55 -4.97 -3.50
CA ASN A 265 -1.17 -4.34 -4.66
C ASN A 265 -2.63 -4.81 -4.89
N GLY A 266 -3.41 -4.91 -3.81
CA GLY A 266 -4.82 -5.32 -3.85
C GLY A 266 -5.08 -6.83 -3.99
N VAL A 267 -4.03 -7.66 -3.95
CA VAL A 267 -4.17 -9.14 -3.99
C VAL A 267 -3.82 -9.72 -2.63
N LYS A 268 -4.73 -10.52 -2.06
CA LYS A 268 -4.49 -11.23 -0.80
C LYS A 268 -3.41 -12.30 -0.99
N LEU A 269 -2.38 -12.26 -0.15
CA LEU A 269 -1.27 -13.20 -0.16
C LEU A 269 -1.45 -14.32 0.86
N ILE A 270 -1.75 -13.96 2.10
CA ILE A 270 -1.94 -14.88 3.21
C ILE A 270 -3.03 -14.36 4.16
N GLU A 271 -3.61 -15.29 4.91
CA GLU A 271 -4.45 -14.99 6.07
C GLU A 271 -4.16 -16.02 7.18
N TYR A 272 -4.36 -15.64 8.43
CA TYR A 272 -4.13 -16.50 9.57
C TYR A 272 -4.82 -15.99 10.84
N ASP A 273 -4.99 -16.88 11.81
CA ASP A 273 -5.50 -16.54 13.13
C ASP A 273 -4.42 -16.73 14.18
N ARG A 274 -4.26 -15.73 15.05
CA ARG A 274 -3.35 -15.76 16.22
C ARG A 274 -4.04 -16.44 17.41
N ASN A 275 -3.28 -16.71 18.46
CA ASN A 275 -3.78 -17.19 19.75
C ASN A 275 -4.55 -18.53 19.68
N ASN A 276 -4.13 -19.44 18.81
CA ASN A 276 -4.66 -20.79 18.70
C ASN A 276 -3.52 -21.82 18.62
N ASP A 277 -3.85 -23.12 18.64
CA ASP A 277 -2.84 -24.18 18.65
C ASP A 277 -1.97 -24.18 17.38
N MET A 278 -2.55 -23.87 16.23
CA MET A 278 -1.79 -23.75 14.97
C MET A 278 -0.78 -22.61 15.05
N TRP A 279 -1.20 -21.47 15.57
CA TRP A 279 -0.31 -20.32 15.81
C TRP A 279 0.84 -20.70 16.75
N ASN A 280 0.53 -21.33 17.86
CA ASN A 280 1.52 -21.75 18.85
C ASN A 280 2.53 -22.73 18.23
N ALA A 281 2.08 -23.68 17.41
CA ALA A 281 2.94 -24.59 16.68
C ALA A 281 3.86 -23.87 15.68
N LEU A 282 3.33 -22.93 14.88
CA LEU A 282 4.13 -22.13 13.95
C LEU A 282 5.23 -21.35 14.69
N VAL A 283 4.89 -20.68 15.79
CA VAL A 283 5.86 -19.94 16.61
C VAL A 283 6.94 -20.86 17.18
N ALA A 284 6.55 -22.03 17.70
CA ALA A 284 7.48 -23.01 18.27
C ALA A 284 8.53 -23.53 17.24
N TYR A 285 8.18 -23.58 15.96
CA TYR A 285 9.08 -23.98 14.86
C TYR A 285 9.81 -22.84 14.18
N SER A 286 9.64 -21.59 14.65
CA SER A 286 10.26 -20.39 14.09
C SER A 286 11.43 -19.90 14.93
N LYS A 287 12.13 -18.87 14.41
CA LYS A 287 13.14 -18.13 15.21
C LYS A 287 12.54 -17.44 16.43
N TYR A 288 11.23 -17.27 16.46
CA TYR A 288 10.51 -16.57 17.53
C TYR A 288 10.17 -17.45 18.75
N LYS A 289 10.51 -18.72 18.72
CA LYS A 289 10.24 -19.70 19.81
C LYS A 289 10.71 -19.26 21.20
N ASN A 290 11.77 -18.45 21.27
CA ASN A 290 12.34 -17.96 22.52
C ASN A 290 11.75 -16.61 22.97
N TRP A 291 10.78 -16.07 22.25
CA TRP A 291 10.14 -14.80 22.58
C TRP A 291 8.75 -15.05 23.18
N PRO A 292 8.61 -14.90 24.53
CA PRO A 292 7.32 -15.13 25.19
C PRO A 292 6.23 -14.22 24.62
N ASN A 293 5.04 -14.77 24.39
CA ASN A 293 3.90 -14.04 23.87
C ASN A 293 4.11 -13.39 22.51
N PHE A 294 5.02 -13.91 21.67
CA PHE A 294 5.21 -13.41 20.31
C PHE A 294 3.88 -13.34 19.55
N GLY A 295 3.53 -12.13 19.07
CA GLY A 295 2.33 -11.88 18.29
C GLY A 295 0.99 -12.04 19.04
N ASN A 296 0.99 -12.37 20.32
CA ASN A 296 -0.21 -12.59 21.12
C ASN A 296 -0.83 -11.33 21.77
N PRO A 297 -0.12 -10.21 22.01
CA PRO A 297 -0.75 -9.02 22.58
C PRO A 297 -1.94 -8.54 21.75
N GLU A 298 -2.96 -8.00 22.40
CA GLU A 298 -4.15 -7.46 21.72
C GLU A 298 -3.85 -6.20 20.92
N GLU A 299 -2.85 -5.42 21.35
CA GLU A 299 -2.38 -4.19 20.71
C GLU A 299 -0.87 -4.12 20.69
N GLY A 300 -0.32 -3.36 19.77
CA GLY A 300 1.11 -3.11 19.66
C GLY A 300 1.43 -1.94 18.76
N ASN A 301 2.69 -1.53 18.77
CA ASN A 301 3.16 -0.49 17.89
C ASN A 301 3.29 -1.04 16.45
N ILE A 302 3.20 -0.14 15.47
CA ILE A 302 3.57 -0.40 14.07
C ILE A 302 5.02 0.04 13.88
N LEU A 303 5.79 -0.75 13.13
CA LEU A 303 7.22 -0.53 12.94
C LEU A 303 7.57 -0.58 11.46
N LEU A 304 8.47 0.31 11.03
CA LEU A 304 9.20 0.22 9.79
C LEU A 304 10.66 -0.14 10.09
N GLN A 305 11.17 -1.17 9.40
CA GLN A 305 12.46 -1.78 9.74
C GLN A 305 13.63 -1.12 9.00
N ASP A 306 14.71 -0.84 9.74
CA ASP A 306 16.06 -0.57 9.23
C ASP A 306 16.84 -1.89 9.19
N HIS A 307 17.02 -2.47 7.99
CA HIS A 307 17.88 -3.65 7.80
C HIS A 307 19.23 -3.30 7.13
N GLY A 308 19.57 -2.00 7.08
CA GLY A 308 20.82 -1.52 6.49
C GLY A 308 20.82 -1.41 4.97
N ASP A 309 19.70 -1.73 4.33
CA ASP A 309 19.47 -1.58 2.89
C ASP A 309 18.57 -0.38 2.60
N GLU A 310 18.71 0.21 1.42
CA GLU A 310 17.88 1.35 1.03
C GLU A 310 16.48 0.90 0.62
N VAL A 311 15.48 1.33 1.40
CA VAL A 311 14.06 1.11 1.18
C VAL A 311 13.33 2.43 1.38
N TRP A 312 12.31 2.68 0.57
CA TRP A 312 11.54 3.91 0.54
C TRP A 312 10.10 3.65 0.93
N PHE A 313 9.54 4.54 1.76
CA PHE A 313 8.15 4.48 2.22
C PHE A 313 7.43 5.78 1.95
N LYS A 314 6.14 5.70 1.64
CA LYS A 314 5.19 6.82 1.56
C LYS A 314 3.77 6.33 1.81
N ASN A 315 2.79 7.24 1.84
CA ASN A 315 1.37 6.89 1.99
C ASN A 315 1.09 5.93 3.16
N VAL A 316 1.73 6.19 4.31
CA VAL A 316 1.51 5.36 5.50
C VAL A 316 0.19 5.78 6.14
N LYS A 317 -0.86 4.98 5.94
CA LYS A 317 -2.24 5.27 6.35
C LYS A 317 -2.80 4.15 7.20
N ILE A 318 -3.66 4.52 8.16
CA ILE A 318 -4.37 3.54 8.99
C ILE A 318 -5.86 3.88 9.07
N LYS A 319 -6.68 2.84 9.14
CA LYS A 319 -8.10 2.90 9.50
C LYS A 319 -8.31 2.00 10.70
N GLU A 320 -8.63 2.57 11.85
CA GLU A 320 -8.97 1.79 13.05
C GLU A 320 -10.35 1.15 12.87
N LEU A 321 -10.46 -0.12 13.23
CA LEU A 321 -11.71 -0.90 13.17
C LEU A 321 -12.30 -1.04 14.56
N THR A 322 -13.60 -0.88 14.66
CA THR A 322 -14.38 -1.10 15.90
C THR A 322 -14.64 -2.57 16.16
#